data_5c0cba8b2bb1b7658f5fe91e46bfd53e
#
_entry.id   5c0cba8b2bb1b7658f5fe91e46bfd53e
#
_cell.length_a   1.000
_cell.length_b   1.000
_cell.length_c   1.000
_cell.angle_alpha   90.00
_cell.angle_beta   90.00
_cell.angle_gamma   90.00
#
_symmetry.space_group_name_H-M   'P 1'
#
loop_
_entity.id
_entity.type
_entity.pdbx_description
1 polymer ?
#
loop_
_entity_poly.entity_id
_entity_poly.type
_entity_poly.pdbx_seq_one_letter_code
_entity_poly.pdbx_strand_id
1 'polypeptide(L)'
;QLEAAMRLGAPVVEFHTGEYAHATGEQRSIELKRIADMAALAVKNGIEPHAGHGLTFDNVQPIAAIPQLAELNIGHYLVGEAIFAGLEPAIRRMRELMDEAR
;
A
#
# COMPACT_ATOMS: atom_id res chain seq x y z
N GLN A 1 -6.39 -0.42 -15.21
CA GLN A 1 -7.20 -0.34 -13.97
C GLN A 1 -7.51 1.10 -13.59
N LEU A 2 -6.50 1.95 -13.52
CA LEU A 2 -6.72 3.37 -13.23
C LEU A 2 -7.53 4.05 -14.34
N GLU A 3 -7.25 3.76 -15.59
CA GLU A 3 -8.00 4.31 -16.72
C GLU A 3 -9.48 3.92 -16.66
N ALA A 4 -9.76 2.67 -16.29
CA ALA A 4 -11.13 2.21 -16.12
C ALA A 4 -11.83 2.95 -14.98
N ALA A 5 -11.14 3.17 -13.87
CA ALA A 5 -11.67 3.94 -12.74
C ALA A 5 -12.00 5.38 -13.15
N MET A 6 -11.12 6.00 -13.92
CA MET A 6 -11.35 7.36 -14.42
C MET A 6 -12.56 7.44 -15.35
N ARG A 7 -12.70 6.48 -16.26
CA ARG A 7 -13.82 6.44 -17.19
C ARG A 7 -15.16 6.22 -16.51
N LEU A 8 -15.16 5.39 -15.47
CA LEU A 8 -16.38 5.07 -14.72
C LEU A 8 -16.73 6.10 -13.65
N GLY A 9 -15.83 7.07 -13.40
CA GLY A 9 -16.03 8.06 -12.35
C GLY A 9 -15.91 7.47 -10.96
N ALA A 10 -15.17 6.40 -10.78
CA ALA A 10 -14.98 5.76 -9.48
C ALA A 10 -14.28 6.72 -8.52
N PRO A 11 -14.77 6.88 -7.25
CA PRO A 11 -14.12 7.79 -6.31
C PRO A 11 -12.84 7.25 -5.69
N VAL A 12 -12.64 5.94 -5.73
CA VAL A 12 -11.51 5.25 -5.08
C VAL A 12 -10.94 4.21 -6.04
N VAL A 13 -9.63 4.04 -6.01
CA VAL A 13 -8.95 2.95 -6.72
C VAL A 13 -7.93 2.30 -5.78
N GLU A 14 -7.84 0.98 -5.81
CA GLU A 14 -6.83 0.25 -5.05
C GLU A 14 -5.76 -0.27 -6.00
N PHE A 15 -4.50 0.06 -5.71
CA PHE A 15 -3.36 -0.47 -6.42
C PHE A 15 -2.85 -1.72 -5.71
N HIS A 16 -2.66 -2.77 -6.48
CA HIS A 16 -2.20 -4.05 -5.95
C HIS A 16 -0.69 -4.04 -5.76
N THR A 17 -0.22 -4.25 -4.54
CA THR A 17 1.21 -4.18 -4.20
C THR A 17 1.90 -5.54 -4.15
N GLY A 18 1.26 -6.59 -4.70
CA GLY A 18 1.82 -7.94 -4.68
C GLY A 18 3.14 -8.07 -5.42
N GLU A 19 3.27 -7.47 -6.59
CA GLU A 19 4.53 -7.51 -7.35
C GLU A 19 5.65 -6.79 -6.61
N TYR A 20 5.36 -5.64 -5.99
CA TYR A 20 6.31 -4.96 -5.13
C TYR A 20 6.75 -5.85 -3.97
N ALA A 21 5.81 -6.50 -3.31
CA ALA A 21 6.08 -7.34 -2.14
C ALA A 21 6.98 -8.53 -2.48
N HIS A 22 6.83 -9.10 -3.67
CA HIS A 22 7.62 -10.25 -4.12
C HIS A 22 8.93 -9.86 -4.79
N ALA A 23 9.10 -8.60 -5.19
CA ALA A 23 10.30 -8.13 -5.85
C ALA A 23 11.44 -7.86 -4.85
N THR A 24 12.66 -7.86 -5.34
CA THR A 24 13.85 -7.52 -4.54
C THR A 24 14.76 -6.58 -5.33
N GLY A 25 15.63 -5.86 -4.62
CA GLY A 25 16.63 -5.00 -5.21
C GLY A 25 16.05 -3.97 -6.16
N GLU A 26 16.65 -3.86 -7.35
CA GLU A 26 16.25 -2.88 -8.36
C GLU A 26 14.80 -3.06 -8.81
N GLN A 27 14.34 -4.29 -8.97
CA GLN A 27 12.97 -4.55 -9.40
C GLN A 27 11.97 -4.00 -8.38
N ARG A 28 12.26 -4.11 -7.09
CA ARG A 28 11.42 -3.55 -6.04
C ARG A 28 11.34 -2.02 -6.17
N SER A 29 12.45 -1.37 -6.45
CA SER A 29 12.50 0.08 -6.65
C SER A 29 11.66 0.51 -7.86
N ILE A 30 11.70 -0.26 -8.94
CA ILE A 30 10.90 -0.01 -10.13
C ILE A 30 9.40 -0.10 -9.80
N GLU A 31 9.00 -1.15 -9.08
CA GLU A 31 7.61 -1.34 -8.68
C GLU A 31 7.13 -0.24 -7.72
N LEU A 32 8.00 0.18 -6.79
CA LEU A 32 7.69 1.27 -5.87
C LEU A 32 7.43 2.58 -6.63
N LYS A 33 8.29 2.89 -7.60
CA LYS A 33 8.12 4.08 -8.42
C LYS A 33 6.83 4.02 -9.23
N ARG A 34 6.51 2.85 -9.79
CA ARG A 34 5.26 2.66 -10.53
C ARG A 34 4.04 2.98 -9.67
N ILE A 35 4.02 2.46 -8.44
CA ILE A 35 2.92 2.70 -7.50
C ILE A 35 2.84 4.19 -7.15
N ALA A 36 3.98 4.82 -6.88
CA ALA A 36 4.03 6.25 -6.54
C ALA A 36 3.52 7.12 -7.69
N ASP A 37 3.93 6.82 -8.92
CA ASP A 37 3.50 7.57 -10.10
C ASP A 37 2.00 7.41 -10.35
N MET A 38 1.49 6.19 -10.18
CA MET A 38 0.05 5.91 -10.35
C MET A 38 -0.78 6.58 -9.26
N ALA A 39 -0.28 6.61 -8.01
CA ALA A 39 -0.97 7.29 -6.92
C ALA A 39 -1.07 8.80 -7.18
N ALA A 40 0.02 9.40 -7.65
CA ALA A 40 0.03 10.82 -8.00
C ALA A 40 -0.95 11.12 -9.14
N LEU A 41 -1.00 10.25 -10.15
CA LEU A 41 -1.93 10.41 -11.27
C LEU A 41 -3.39 10.30 -10.81
N ALA A 42 -3.67 9.36 -9.91
CA ALA A 42 -5.01 9.19 -9.37
C ALA A 42 -5.50 10.48 -8.66
N VAL A 43 -4.66 11.03 -7.78
CA VAL A 43 -5.00 12.27 -7.06
C VAL A 43 -5.21 13.42 -8.02
N LYS A 44 -4.37 13.54 -9.04
CA LYS A 44 -4.50 14.56 -10.07
C LYS A 44 -5.86 14.50 -10.78
N ASN A 45 -6.42 13.31 -10.89
CA ASN A 45 -7.72 13.10 -11.54
C ASN A 45 -8.89 13.01 -10.55
N GLY A 46 -8.67 13.40 -9.30
CA GLY A 46 -9.73 13.43 -8.29
C GLY A 46 -10.13 12.06 -7.74
N ILE A 47 -9.27 11.06 -7.87
CA ILE A 47 -9.51 9.71 -7.40
C ILE A 47 -8.64 9.44 -6.17
N GLU A 48 -9.26 8.91 -5.10
CA GLU A 48 -8.53 8.58 -3.88
C GLU A 48 -7.79 7.24 -4.06
N PRO A 49 -6.43 7.25 -3.99
CA PRO A 49 -5.68 6.00 -4.16
C PRO A 49 -5.51 5.24 -2.84
N HIS A 50 -5.78 3.95 -2.88
CA HIS A 50 -5.47 3.01 -1.82
C HIS A 50 -4.47 1.99 -2.37
N ALA A 51 -3.78 1.29 -1.49
CA ALA A 51 -2.86 0.23 -1.87
C ALA A 51 -2.97 -0.93 -0.90
N GLY A 52 -2.66 -2.11 -1.37
CA GLY A 52 -2.74 -3.29 -0.52
C GLY A 52 -2.27 -4.54 -1.23
N HIS A 53 -2.19 -5.60 -0.47
CA HIS A 53 -1.78 -6.94 -0.84
C HIS A 53 -0.27 -7.17 -0.68
N GLY A 54 0.07 -8.13 0.14
CA GLY A 54 1.45 -8.57 0.34
C GLY A 54 2.29 -7.67 1.25
N LEU A 55 1.70 -6.65 1.87
CA LEU A 55 2.43 -5.75 2.76
C LEU A 55 2.68 -6.40 4.11
N THR A 56 3.91 -6.25 4.61
CA THR A 56 4.39 -6.83 5.86
C THR A 56 5.11 -5.75 6.68
N PHE A 57 5.54 -6.10 7.90
CA PHE A 57 6.36 -5.18 8.69
C PHE A 57 7.64 -4.77 7.95
N ASP A 58 8.21 -5.69 7.15
CA ASP A 58 9.50 -5.46 6.48
C ASP A 58 9.41 -4.58 5.24
N ASN A 59 8.25 -4.49 4.60
CA ASN A 59 8.13 -3.81 3.31
C ASN A 59 7.13 -2.66 3.28
N VAL A 60 6.40 -2.42 4.38
CA VAL A 60 5.31 -1.43 4.37
C VAL A 60 5.78 0.02 4.32
N GLN A 61 6.95 0.33 4.92
CA GLN A 61 7.35 1.74 5.08
C GLN A 61 7.53 2.51 3.77
N PRO A 62 8.21 1.98 2.74
CA PRO A 62 8.29 2.73 1.49
C PRO A 62 6.94 3.02 0.84
N ILE A 63 5.98 2.11 0.98
CA ILE A 63 4.61 2.30 0.48
C ILE A 63 3.89 3.36 1.33
N ALA A 64 3.99 3.26 2.66
CA ALA A 64 3.36 4.22 3.55
C ALA A 64 3.91 5.63 3.38
N ALA A 65 5.15 5.76 2.93
CA ALA A 65 5.79 7.05 2.67
C ALA A 65 5.24 7.78 1.44
N ILE A 66 4.50 7.11 0.56
CA ILE A 66 3.89 7.74 -0.61
C ILE A 66 2.76 8.66 -0.13
N PRO A 67 2.93 9.99 -0.23
CA PRO A 67 2.00 10.91 0.43
C PRO A 67 0.58 10.91 -0.14
N GLN A 68 0.42 10.50 -1.41
CA GLN A 68 -0.88 10.47 -2.06
C GLN A 68 -1.75 9.30 -1.64
N LEU A 69 -1.16 8.23 -1.10
CA LEU A 69 -1.94 7.08 -0.65
C LEU A 69 -2.74 7.41 0.60
N ALA A 70 -4.05 7.24 0.53
CA ALA A 70 -4.95 7.57 1.62
C ALA A 70 -5.16 6.41 2.59
N GLU A 71 -5.04 5.17 2.10
CA GLU A 71 -5.31 3.98 2.92
C GLU A 71 -4.49 2.78 2.45
N LEU A 72 -4.06 1.96 3.40
CA LEU A 72 -3.40 0.68 3.14
C LEU A 72 -4.27 -0.46 3.66
N ASN A 73 -4.45 -1.49 2.82
CA ASN A 73 -5.23 -2.66 3.18
C ASN A 73 -4.28 -3.84 3.47
N ILE A 74 -4.08 -4.17 4.75
CA ILE A 74 -3.03 -5.09 5.21
C ILE A 74 -3.60 -6.24 6.07
N GLY A 75 -4.76 -6.78 5.69
CA GLY A 75 -5.45 -7.77 6.52
C GLY A 75 -4.76 -9.13 6.63
N HIS A 76 -4.30 -9.67 5.51
CA HIS A 76 -3.78 -11.04 5.46
C HIS A 76 -2.56 -11.25 6.36
N TYR A 77 -1.57 -10.37 6.25
CA TYR A 77 -0.36 -10.43 7.06
C TYR A 77 -0.66 -10.29 8.56
N LEU A 78 -1.54 -9.34 8.91
CA LEU A 78 -1.89 -9.08 10.31
C LEU A 78 -2.61 -10.26 10.95
N VAL A 79 -3.47 -10.95 10.20
CA VAL A 79 -4.13 -12.16 10.71
C VAL A 79 -3.09 -13.24 11.00
N GLY A 80 -2.11 -13.44 10.12
CA GLY A 80 -1.02 -14.39 10.34
C GLY A 80 -0.18 -14.05 11.56
N GLU A 81 0.21 -12.78 11.70
CA GLU A 81 0.98 -12.33 12.86
C GLU A 81 0.20 -12.46 14.17
N ALA A 82 -1.11 -12.28 14.14
CA ALA A 82 -1.96 -12.39 15.32
C ALA A 82 -1.92 -13.78 15.95
N ILE A 83 -1.62 -14.83 15.18
CA ILE A 83 -1.50 -16.20 15.69
C ILE A 83 -0.33 -16.31 16.67
N PHE A 84 0.75 -15.56 16.44
CA PHE A 84 1.96 -15.62 17.27
C PHE A 84 2.03 -14.53 18.33
N ALA A 85 1.68 -13.30 17.97
CA ALA A 85 1.89 -12.12 18.81
C ALA A 85 0.60 -11.53 19.38
N GLY A 86 -0.56 -11.98 18.88
CA GLY A 86 -1.86 -11.37 19.22
C GLY A 86 -2.22 -10.27 18.22
N LEU A 87 -3.51 -10.02 18.06
CA LEU A 87 -4.00 -9.06 17.05
C LEU A 87 -3.67 -7.61 17.41
N GLU A 88 -3.89 -7.23 18.66
CA GLU A 88 -3.63 -5.84 19.08
C GLU A 88 -2.17 -5.43 18.94
N PRO A 89 -1.17 -6.22 19.42
CA PRO A 89 0.24 -5.90 19.18
C PRO A 89 0.62 -5.84 17.70
N ALA A 90 0.07 -6.74 16.87
CA ALA A 90 0.35 -6.75 15.44
C ALA A 90 -0.16 -5.47 14.76
N ILE A 91 -1.37 -5.06 15.07
CA ILE A 91 -1.97 -3.82 14.52
C ILE A 91 -1.17 -2.60 15.00
N ARG A 92 -0.81 -2.57 16.27
CA ARG A 92 -0.03 -1.46 16.86
C ARG A 92 1.32 -1.33 16.18
N ARG A 93 2.03 -2.45 15.98
CA ARG A 93 3.33 -2.44 15.32
C ARG A 93 3.23 -1.94 13.88
N MET A 94 2.23 -2.41 13.14
CA MET A 94 2.00 -1.94 11.77
C MET A 94 1.71 -0.45 11.74
N ARG A 95 0.88 0.04 12.65
CA ARG A 95 0.54 1.47 12.73
C ARG A 95 1.77 2.32 13.03
N GLU A 96 2.61 1.87 13.96
CA GLU A 96 3.88 2.55 14.28
C GLU A 96 4.77 2.68 13.05
N LEU A 97 4.93 1.59 12.29
CA LEU A 97 5.75 1.60 11.08
C LEU A 97 5.22 2.58 10.02
N MET A 98 3.90 2.61 9.85
CA MET A 98 3.28 3.54 8.92
C MET A 98 3.47 4.99 9.36
N ASP A 99 3.28 5.27 10.64
CA ASP A 99 3.43 6.62 11.18
C ASP A 99 4.89 7.09 11.11
N GLU A 100 5.86 6.21 11.39
CA GLU A 100 7.28 6.53 11.26
C GLU A 100 7.68 6.90 9.82
N ALA A 101 7.00 6.32 8.82
CA ALA A 101 7.28 6.58 7.41
C ALA A 101 6.78 7.96 6.95
N ARG A 102 5.94 8.57 7.70
CA ARG A 102 5.35 9.89 7.41
C ARG A 102 5.72 10.89 8.49
#